data_47c7178eb1fa9dbafba072ef29a715fa
#
_entry.id   47c7178eb1fa9dbafba072ef29a715fa
#
_cell.length_a   1.000
_cell.length_b   1.000
_cell.length_c   1.000
_cell.angle_alpha   90.00
_cell.angle_beta   90.00
_cell.angle_gamma   90.00
#
_symmetry.space_group_name_H-M   'P 1'
#
loop_
_entity.id
_entity.type
_entity.pdbx_description
1 polymer ?
#
loop_
_entity_poly.entity_id
_entity_poly.type
_entity_poly.pdbx_seq_one_letter_code
_entity_poly.pdbx_strand_id
1 'polypeptide(L)'
;MVIFNVQCIMYNVNRPSLSGFSRVSRSFLYIALVLLFSACTRMSAGHIKLNFSFFVDYDSLRLDTCLYRNAAGNLYEVNDVQFFISHVKLETTSGEVVEIADNQGIHYTDIRIPGTLSWNIADAVPANGYKSVTFVFGLEGTQNATGLFPNPPENNMSWPDLLGGGYHYLKINGRWIDQAGVRQPFNLHTGKIADGSGFADNTFTVTLPLDKFTVQKGKTSSINLQMDVNKWFSDPYTFDFNVFGGSIMQSREAQEVLRANGRDVFSIA
;
A
#
# COMPACT_ATOMS: atom_id res chain seq x y z
N MET A 1 -1.51 17.58 -14.57
CA MET A 1 -0.37 18.52 -14.54
C MET A 1 -0.90 19.83 -13.98
N VAL A 2 -0.85 19.98 -12.66
CA VAL A 2 -1.28 21.22 -11.97
C VAL A 2 -0.01 21.98 -11.59
N ILE A 3 0.20 23.06 -12.29
CA ILE A 3 1.32 24.00 -12.04
C ILE A 3 0.85 24.93 -10.93
N PHE A 4 1.43 24.85 -9.74
CA PHE A 4 1.23 25.85 -8.70
C PHE A 4 1.97 27.12 -9.09
N ASN A 5 1.21 28.13 -9.52
CA ASN A 5 1.68 29.49 -9.74
C ASN A 5 1.74 30.19 -8.38
N VAL A 6 2.94 30.35 -7.84
CA VAL A 6 3.14 31.23 -6.68
C VAL A 6 3.20 32.66 -7.19
N GLN A 7 2.06 33.34 -7.11
CA GLN A 7 2.03 34.83 -7.31
C GLN A 7 2.64 35.51 -6.11
N CYS A 8 3.80 36.12 -6.37
CA CYS A 8 4.45 37.02 -5.43
C CYS A 8 3.67 38.35 -5.41
N ILE A 9 2.89 38.59 -4.35
CA ILE A 9 2.19 39.86 -4.16
C ILE A 9 3.23 40.90 -3.69
N MET A 10 3.56 41.85 -4.59
CA MET A 10 4.37 43.00 -4.25
C MET A 10 3.51 44.07 -3.54
N TYR A 11 3.69 44.19 -2.26
CA TYR A 11 3.14 45.33 -1.53
C TYR A 11 3.97 46.61 -1.82
N ASN A 12 3.29 47.60 -2.36
CA ASN A 12 3.83 48.94 -2.57
C ASN A 12 3.90 49.67 -1.22
N VAL A 13 5.09 49.74 -0.62
CA VAL A 13 5.32 50.49 0.63
C VAL A 13 5.84 51.85 0.27
N ASN A 14 5.04 52.90 0.56
CA ASN A 14 5.42 54.30 0.48
C ASN A 14 6.70 54.54 1.27
N ARG A 15 7.70 55.14 0.64
CA ARG A 15 9.00 55.48 1.23
C ARG A 15 8.86 56.70 2.16
N PRO A 16 9.24 56.60 3.44
CA PRO A 16 9.67 57.81 4.18
C PRO A 16 11.11 58.13 3.82
N SER A 17 11.38 59.41 3.55
CA SER A 17 12.72 59.94 3.29
C SER A 17 13.51 59.92 4.59
N LEU A 18 14.46 59.04 4.72
CA LEU A 18 15.47 59.05 5.80
C LEU A 18 16.79 59.51 5.21
N SER A 19 17.03 60.83 5.32
CA SER A 19 18.37 61.41 5.22
C SER A 19 19.12 61.11 6.52
N GLY A 20 20.18 60.31 6.45
CA GLY A 20 21.11 60.26 7.58
C GLY A 20 21.54 58.83 8.09
N PHE A 21 21.71 57.86 7.21
CA PHE A 21 22.42 56.65 7.65
C PHE A 21 23.76 56.48 6.91
N SER A 22 24.83 56.24 7.68
CA SER A 22 26.19 56.09 7.17
C SER A 22 26.30 54.89 6.22
N ARG A 23 27.18 54.98 5.19
CA ARG A 23 27.40 53.97 4.17
C ARG A 23 27.74 52.56 4.70
N VAL A 24 28.24 52.47 5.94
CA VAL A 24 28.61 51.19 6.59
C VAL A 24 27.39 50.37 6.99
N SER A 25 26.27 51.02 7.37
CA SER A 25 25.05 50.31 7.82
C SER A 25 24.31 49.59 6.67
N ARG A 26 24.43 50.10 5.43
CA ARG A 26 23.73 49.50 4.27
C ARG A 26 24.39 48.19 3.81
N SER A 27 25.70 48.08 3.89
CA SER A 27 26.44 46.88 3.50
C SER A 27 26.18 45.70 4.45
N PHE A 28 26.05 45.97 5.76
CA PHE A 28 25.71 44.95 6.74
C PHE A 28 24.28 44.40 6.59
N LEU A 29 23.33 45.28 6.20
CA LEU A 29 21.94 44.87 6.01
C LEU A 29 21.79 43.98 4.77
N TYR A 30 22.52 44.22 3.67
CA TYR A 30 22.53 43.40 2.47
C TYR A 30 23.20 42.04 2.70
N ILE A 31 24.28 41.97 3.48
CA ILE A 31 24.95 40.71 3.83
C ILE A 31 24.05 39.85 4.74
N ALA A 32 23.35 40.46 5.70
CA ALA A 32 22.39 39.73 6.54
C ALA A 32 21.19 39.21 5.74
N LEU A 33 20.68 39.96 4.76
CA LEU A 33 19.58 39.56 3.90
C LEU A 33 19.98 38.42 2.93
N VAL A 34 21.21 38.47 2.40
CA VAL A 34 21.73 37.41 1.51
C VAL A 34 21.98 36.10 2.28
N LEU A 35 22.41 36.19 3.55
CA LEU A 35 22.61 35.01 4.39
C LEU A 35 21.28 34.36 4.80
N LEU A 36 20.18 35.10 4.88
CA LEU A 36 18.84 34.54 5.14
C LEU A 36 18.24 33.79 3.94
N PHE A 37 18.66 34.05 2.71
CA PHE A 37 18.22 33.35 1.53
C PHE A 37 19.03 32.08 1.20
N SER A 38 20.16 31.85 1.89
CA SER A 38 21.02 30.68 1.62
C SER A 38 20.63 29.41 2.39
N ALA A 39 19.62 29.45 3.25
CA ALA A 39 19.16 28.28 4.02
C ALA A 39 18.01 27.56 3.35
N CYS A 40 17.96 27.50 2.01
CA CYS A 40 17.21 26.47 1.33
C CYS A 40 18.04 25.18 1.46
N THR A 41 17.96 24.55 2.62
CA THR A 41 18.52 23.19 2.80
C THR A 41 17.78 22.31 1.82
N ARG A 42 18.43 21.99 0.67
CA ARG A 42 17.96 20.89 -0.17
C ARG A 42 17.86 19.68 0.74
N MET A 43 16.63 19.31 1.08
CA MET A 43 16.39 18.09 1.84
C MET A 43 17.10 16.97 1.09
N SER A 44 18.02 16.32 1.76
CA SER A 44 18.70 15.19 1.18
C SER A 44 17.66 14.07 1.05
N ALA A 45 17.57 13.48 -0.12
CA ALA A 45 16.58 12.45 -0.41
C ALA A 45 17.21 11.24 -1.07
N GLY A 46 16.58 10.10 -0.92
CA GLY A 46 16.84 8.85 -1.62
C GLY A 46 15.57 8.32 -2.23
N HIS A 47 15.57 7.04 -2.55
CA HIS A 47 14.40 6.32 -3.09
C HIS A 47 14.13 5.08 -2.26
N ILE A 48 12.90 4.59 -2.35
CA ILE A 48 12.53 3.29 -1.77
C ILE A 48 12.01 2.35 -2.86
N LYS A 49 12.19 1.07 -2.59
CA LYS A 49 11.65 -0.01 -3.39
C LYS A 49 10.91 -0.97 -2.47
N LEU A 50 9.66 -1.26 -2.76
CA LEU A 50 8.92 -2.34 -2.11
C LEU A 50 9.13 -3.62 -2.91
N ASN A 51 9.40 -4.74 -2.26
CA ASN A 51 9.42 -6.07 -2.86
C ASN A 51 8.39 -6.94 -2.15
N PHE A 52 7.71 -7.80 -2.91
CA PHE A 52 6.67 -8.69 -2.41
C PHE A 52 7.09 -10.14 -2.61
N SER A 53 6.93 -10.94 -1.56
CA SER A 53 7.17 -12.37 -1.57
C SER A 53 6.06 -13.11 -0.83
N PHE A 54 5.89 -14.41 -1.14
CA PHE A 54 4.79 -15.22 -0.65
C PHE A 54 5.30 -16.47 0.01
N PHE A 55 4.70 -16.78 1.14
CA PHE A 55 5.03 -17.93 1.97
C PHE A 55 3.77 -18.69 2.36
N VAL A 56 3.94 -19.91 2.78
CA VAL A 56 2.98 -20.67 3.56
C VAL A 56 3.73 -21.16 4.77
N ASP A 57 3.37 -20.65 5.94
CA ASP A 57 4.09 -20.83 7.20
C ASP A 57 5.55 -20.35 7.06
N TYR A 58 6.52 -21.25 6.94
CA TYR A 58 7.95 -20.92 6.85
C TYR A 58 8.56 -21.16 5.47
N ASP A 59 7.80 -21.76 4.55
CA ASP A 59 8.28 -22.15 3.23
C ASP A 59 7.82 -21.16 2.15
N SER A 60 8.66 -20.91 1.14
CA SER A 60 8.23 -20.16 -0.04
C SER A 60 7.03 -20.84 -0.71
N LEU A 61 6.01 -20.04 -1.04
CA LEU A 61 4.80 -20.54 -1.71
C LEU A 61 5.17 -21.23 -3.04
N ARG A 62 4.72 -22.46 -3.20
CA ARG A 62 4.77 -23.21 -4.46
C ARG A 62 3.37 -23.29 -5.05
N LEU A 63 3.18 -22.70 -6.20
CA LEU A 63 1.90 -22.69 -6.90
C LEU A 63 1.60 -24.07 -7.50
N ASP A 64 0.31 -24.32 -7.73
CA ASP A 64 -0.21 -25.48 -8.46
C ASP A 64 0.15 -26.82 -7.82
N THR A 65 0.43 -26.84 -6.51
CA THR A 65 0.82 -28.04 -5.77
C THR A 65 -0.04 -28.18 -4.52
N CYS A 66 -0.83 -29.25 -4.44
CA CYS A 66 -1.71 -29.55 -3.31
C CYS A 66 -0.91 -30.14 -2.14
N LEU A 67 -0.34 -29.28 -1.30
CA LEU A 67 0.52 -29.72 -0.20
C LEU A 67 0.29 -28.94 1.10
N TYR A 68 -0.48 -27.86 1.07
CA TYR A 68 -0.70 -27.01 2.23
C TYR A 68 -1.91 -27.48 3.05
N ARG A 69 -1.86 -27.21 4.34
CA ARG A 69 -2.96 -27.50 5.26
C ARG A 69 -3.25 -26.28 6.10
N ASN A 70 -4.49 -25.79 6.04
CA ASN A 70 -4.90 -24.64 6.85
C ASN A 70 -5.28 -25.05 8.29
N ALA A 71 -5.61 -24.07 9.14
CA ALA A 71 -5.98 -24.28 10.53
C ALA A 71 -7.23 -25.18 10.72
N ALA A 72 -8.14 -25.21 9.75
CA ALA A 72 -9.30 -26.12 9.74
C ALA A 72 -8.93 -27.56 9.33
N GLY A 73 -7.69 -27.81 8.95
CA GLY A 73 -7.24 -29.10 8.45
C GLY A 73 -7.51 -29.35 6.97
N ASN A 74 -8.05 -28.37 6.23
CA ASN A 74 -8.28 -28.52 4.81
C ASN A 74 -6.95 -28.61 4.05
N LEU A 75 -6.77 -29.66 3.25
CA LEU A 75 -5.65 -29.78 2.33
C LEU A 75 -5.93 -28.93 1.10
N TYR A 76 -5.01 -28.05 0.71
CA TYR A 76 -5.24 -27.10 -0.37
C TYR A 76 -4.00 -26.82 -1.21
N GLU A 77 -4.22 -26.20 -2.36
CA GLU A 77 -3.21 -25.60 -3.22
C GLU A 77 -3.58 -24.17 -3.56
N VAL A 78 -2.59 -23.35 -3.89
CA VAL A 78 -2.75 -22.01 -4.42
C VAL A 78 -2.34 -22.00 -5.88
N ASN A 79 -3.21 -21.47 -6.75
CA ASN A 79 -2.90 -21.32 -8.17
C ASN A 79 -2.53 -19.87 -8.50
N ASP A 80 -3.07 -18.89 -7.75
CA ASP A 80 -2.88 -17.49 -8.03
C ASP A 80 -3.10 -16.62 -6.79
N VAL A 81 -2.36 -15.50 -6.69
CA VAL A 81 -2.54 -14.47 -5.67
C VAL A 81 -2.40 -13.10 -6.32
N GLN A 82 -3.46 -12.30 -6.26
CA GLN A 82 -3.49 -10.94 -6.77
C GLN A 82 -4.09 -10.00 -5.71
N PHE A 83 -3.54 -8.80 -5.57
CA PHE A 83 -4.09 -7.81 -4.64
C PHE A 83 -3.66 -6.39 -4.98
N PHE A 84 -4.35 -5.42 -4.40
CA PHE A 84 -3.94 -4.03 -4.34
C PHE A 84 -3.51 -3.64 -2.93
N ILE A 85 -2.51 -2.77 -2.86
CA ILE A 85 -2.26 -1.91 -1.71
C ILE A 85 -2.41 -0.45 -2.14
N SER A 86 -2.80 0.40 -1.20
CA SER A 86 -2.96 1.84 -1.43
C SER A 86 -2.52 2.65 -0.20
N HIS A 87 -2.48 3.99 -0.33
CA HIS A 87 -2.16 4.90 0.78
C HIS A 87 -0.87 4.55 1.53
N VAL A 88 0.18 4.20 0.77
CA VAL A 88 1.47 3.82 1.37
C VAL A 88 2.11 5.03 2.06
N LYS A 89 2.55 4.85 3.30
CA LYS A 89 3.17 5.86 4.15
C LYS A 89 4.37 5.29 4.87
N LEU A 90 5.35 6.14 5.11
CA LEU A 90 6.50 5.86 5.99
C LEU A 90 6.45 6.79 7.18
N GLU A 91 6.68 6.28 8.39
CA GLU A 91 6.82 7.11 9.58
C GLU A 91 8.28 7.17 10.01
N THR A 92 8.82 8.38 10.15
CA THR A 92 10.19 8.59 10.61
C THR A 92 10.35 8.21 12.09
N THR A 93 11.59 8.02 12.52
CA THR A 93 11.89 7.80 13.95
C THR A 93 11.50 8.99 14.83
N SER A 94 11.36 10.21 14.27
CA SER A 94 10.87 11.42 14.94
C SER A 94 9.33 11.55 14.92
N GLY A 95 8.60 10.68 14.19
CA GLY A 95 7.14 10.70 14.13
C GLY A 95 6.56 11.48 12.94
N GLU A 96 7.40 11.99 12.03
CA GLU A 96 6.90 12.60 10.79
C GLU A 96 6.40 11.54 9.83
N VAL A 97 5.30 11.82 9.12
CA VAL A 97 4.72 10.92 8.13
C VAL A 97 5.06 11.40 6.72
N VAL A 98 5.61 10.50 5.92
CA VAL A 98 5.89 10.69 4.49
C VAL A 98 4.91 9.85 3.69
N GLU A 99 4.00 10.48 2.97
CA GLU A 99 3.07 9.80 2.08
C GLU A 99 3.71 9.56 0.70
N ILE A 100 3.46 8.41 0.12
CA ILE A 100 3.90 8.06 -1.23
C ILE A 100 2.82 8.51 -2.21
N ALA A 101 3.19 9.40 -3.14
CA ALA A 101 2.30 9.92 -4.16
C ALA A 101 2.48 9.25 -5.53
N ASP A 102 3.60 8.57 -5.75
CA ASP A 102 3.86 7.80 -6.97
C ASP A 102 2.70 6.84 -7.26
N ASN A 103 2.21 6.85 -8.50
CA ASN A 103 1.03 6.09 -8.92
C ASN A 103 -0.18 6.28 -7.96
N GLN A 104 -0.38 7.49 -7.44
CA GLN A 104 -1.44 7.81 -6.45
C GLN A 104 -1.32 6.98 -5.14
N GLY A 105 -0.14 6.47 -4.82
CA GLY A 105 0.08 5.59 -3.68
C GLY A 105 -0.51 4.18 -3.86
N ILE A 106 -0.81 3.75 -5.09
CA ILE A 106 -1.42 2.45 -5.41
C ILE A 106 -0.40 1.53 -6.05
N HIS A 107 -0.38 0.28 -5.61
CA HIS A 107 0.37 -0.78 -6.27
C HIS A 107 -0.47 -2.06 -6.43
N TYR A 108 -0.44 -2.62 -7.64
CA TYR A 108 -0.99 -3.92 -7.96
C TYR A 108 0.09 -5.00 -7.87
N THR A 109 -0.24 -6.11 -7.25
CA THR A 109 0.65 -7.27 -7.14
C THR A 109 -0.05 -8.52 -7.69
N ASP A 110 0.65 -9.24 -8.54
CA ASP A 110 0.22 -10.52 -9.13
C ASP A 110 1.40 -11.49 -9.12
N ILE A 111 1.25 -12.59 -8.39
CA ILE A 111 2.32 -13.59 -8.25
C ILE A 111 2.74 -14.22 -9.58
N ARG A 112 1.87 -14.18 -10.60
CA ARG A 112 2.13 -14.69 -11.95
C ARG A 112 2.85 -13.67 -12.84
N ILE A 113 2.91 -12.40 -12.44
CA ILE A 113 3.54 -11.32 -13.20
C ILE A 113 4.75 -10.79 -12.44
N PRO A 114 5.97 -11.28 -12.71
CA PRO A 114 7.17 -10.93 -11.92
C PRO A 114 7.43 -9.42 -11.79
N GLY A 115 7.06 -8.63 -12.82
CA GLY A 115 7.22 -7.18 -12.80
C GLY A 115 6.41 -6.47 -11.71
N THR A 116 5.31 -7.06 -11.24
CA THR A 116 4.47 -6.52 -10.19
C THR A 116 4.95 -6.89 -8.77
N LEU A 117 5.90 -7.81 -8.67
CA LEU A 117 6.46 -8.23 -7.38
C LEU A 117 7.45 -7.22 -6.81
N SER A 118 7.67 -6.10 -7.49
CA SER A 118 8.44 -5.00 -6.96
C SER A 118 7.94 -3.66 -7.48
N TRP A 119 7.92 -2.68 -6.59
CA TRP A 119 7.57 -1.31 -6.89
C TRP A 119 8.74 -0.39 -6.62
N ASN A 120 9.34 0.14 -7.68
CA ASN A 120 10.35 1.18 -7.59
C ASN A 120 9.63 2.53 -7.50
N ILE A 121 9.49 3.05 -6.29
CA ILE A 121 8.77 4.30 -6.03
C ILE A 121 9.56 5.48 -6.59
N ALA A 122 8.92 6.23 -7.49
CA ALA A 122 9.54 7.36 -8.17
C ALA A 122 9.73 8.57 -7.25
N ASP A 123 8.96 8.66 -6.16
CA ASP A 123 9.06 9.76 -5.21
C ASP A 123 10.45 9.86 -4.57
N ALA A 124 10.90 11.09 -4.39
CA ALA A 124 12.07 11.39 -3.58
C ALA A 124 11.68 11.34 -2.10
N VAL A 125 12.16 10.35 -1.38
CA VAL A 125 11.90 10.16 0.05
C VAL A 125 13.00 10.83 0.87
N PRO A 126 12.69 11.65 1.89
CA PRO A 126 13.69 12.30 2.74
C PRO A 126 14.69 11.29 3.33
N ALA A 127 15.99 11.62 3.25
CA ALA A 127 17.02 10.80 3.88
C ALA A 127 16.87 10.89 5.40
N ASN A 128 16.42 9.81 6.02
CA ASN A 128 16.11 9.73 7.46
C ASN A 128 16.08 8.27 7.91
N GLY A 129 15.98 8.04 9.21
CA GLY A 129 15.56 6.78 9.80
C GLY A 129 14.05 6.66 9.81
N TYR A 130 13.54 5.49 9.50
CA TYR A 130 12.11 5.20 9.48
C TYR A 130 11.80 4.01 10.39
N LYS A 131 10.72 4.11 11.18
CA LYS A 131 10.33 3.09 12.16
C LYS A 131 9.17 2.22 11.71
N SER A 132 8.40 2.65 10.71
CA SER A 132 7.30 1.84 10.17
C SER A 132 6.98 2.16 8.72
N VAL A 133 6.41 1.19 8.02
CA VAL A 133 5.66 1.34 6.78
C VAL A 133 4.21 0.99 7.06
N THR A 134 3.29 1.83 6.55
CA THR A 134 1.84 1.63 6.66
C THR A 134 1.23 1.66 5.28
N PHE A 135 0.25 0.81 5.02
CA PHE A 135 -0.55 0.83 3.80
C PHE A 135 -1.97 0.35 4.06
N VAL A 136 -2.89 0.70 3.20
CA VAL A 136 -4.22 0.11 3.14
C VAL A 136 -4.17 -1.10 2.22
N PHE A 137 -4.69 -2.23 2.67
CA PHE A 137 -4.92 -3.40 1.82
C PHE A 137 -6.25 -3.23 1.09
N GLY A 138 -6.19 -3.16 -0.24
CA GLY A 138 -7.30 -2.80 -1.11
C GLY A 138 -7.28 -1.35 -1.57
N LEU A 139 -8.40 -0.89 -2.11
CA LEU A 139 -8.63 0.46 -2.62
C LEU A 139 -9.83 1.10 -1.94
N GLU A 140 -9.76 2.40 -1.65
CA GLU A 140 -10.81 3.15 -0.95
C GLU A 140 -11.28 4.38 -1.72
N GLY A 141 -12.53 4.74 -1.51
CA GLY A 141 -13.11 5.98 -2.02
C GLY A 141 -12.92 6.16 -3.53
N THR A 142 -12.32 7.28 -3.93
CA THR A 142 -12.07 7.60 -5.36
C THR A 142 -11.04 6.70 -6.02
N GLN A 143 -10.13 6.10 -5.25
CA GLN A 143 -9.16 5.12 -5.77
C GLN A 143 -9.81 3.77 -6.11
N ASN A 144 -11.04 3.53 -5.63
CA ASN A 144 -11.84 2.35 -5.95
C ASN A 144 -12.98 2.65 -6.95
N ALA A 145 -12.80 3.63 -7.81
CA ALA A 145 -13.80 3.95 -8.83
C ALA A 145 -13.74 2.96 -9.99
N THR A 146 -14.91 2.44 -10.41
CA THR A 146 -15.01 1.57 -11.61
C THR A 146 -14.39 2.28 -12.81
N GLY A 147 -13.52 1.56 -13.55
CA GLY A 147 -12.86 2.06 -14.75
C GLY A 147 -11.62 2.91 -14.51
N LEU A 148 -11.14 3.05 -13.26
CA LEU A 148 -9.90 3.76 -12.94
C LEU A 148 -8.69 3.15 -13.67
N PHE A 149 -8.64 1.82 -13.78
CA PHE A 149 -7.62 1.09 -14.53
C PHE A 149 -8.22 0.52 -15.82
N PRO A 150 -8.06 1.19 -16.98
CA PRO A 150 -8.70 0.75 -18.22
C PRO A 150 -7.97 -0.41 -18.90
N ASN A 151 -6.71 -0.68 -18.53
CA ASN A 151 -5.86 -1.65 -19.20
C ASN A 151 -5.47 -2.82 -18.28
N PRO A 152 -5.15 -4.01 -18.84
CA PRO A 152 -4.52 -5.09 -18.10
C PRO A 152 -3.13 -4.70 -17.59
N PRO A 153 -2.67 -5.29 -16.47
CA PRO A 153 -3.37 -6.38 -15.74
C PRO A 153 -4.43 -5.89 -14.75
N GLU A 154 -4.42 -4.63 -14.33
CA GLU A 154 -5.24 -4.11 -13.23
C GLU A 154 -6.75 -4.18 -13.53
N ASN A 155 -7.17 -4.01 -14.80
CA ASN A 155 -8.59 -4.11 -15.15
C ASN A 155 -9.17 -5.52 -14.96
N ASN A 156 -8.32 -6.56 -14.92
CA ASN A 156 -8.74 -7.92 -14.59
C ASN A 156 -9.20 -8.07 -13.12
N MET A 157 -8.91 -7.05 -12.30
CA MET A 157 -9.36 -6.96 -10.92
C MET A 157 -10.72 -6.24 -10.77
N SER A 158 -11.43 -5.93 -11.86
CA SER A 158 -12.75 -5.25 -11.78
C SER A 158 -13.72 -6.03 -10.88
N TRP A 159 -14.31 -5.34 -9.87
CA TRP A 159 -15.35 -5.88 -9.01
C TRP A 159 -16.71 -5.69 -9.68
N PRO A 160 -17.62 -6.67 -9.61
CA PRO A 160 -18.93 -6.56 -10.27
C PRO A 160 -19.75 -5.35 -9.81
N ASP A 161 -20.36 -4.63 -10.73
CA ASP A 161 -21.19 -3.45 -10.41
C ASP A 161 -22.39 -3.82 -9.51
N LEU A 162 -22.95 -5.02 -9.67
CA LEU A 162 -24.01 -5.55 -8.80
C LEU A 162 -23.57 -5.77 -7.35
N LEU A 163 -22.26 -5.78 -7.09
CA LEU A 163 -21.65 -5.88 -5.77
C LEU A 163 -20.98 -4.57 -5.35
N GLY A 164 -21.35 -3.45 -5.97
CA GLY A 164 -20.87 -2.11 -5.62
C GLY A 164 -19.76 -1.55 -6.50
N GLY A 165 -19.34 -2.27 -7.55
CA GLY A 165 -18.34 -1.82 -8.50
C GLY A 165 -16.96 -1.54 -7.90
N GLY A 166 -16.05 -0.99 -8.70
CA GLY A 166 -14.66 -0.77 -8.34
C GLY A 166 -13.79 -1.99 -8.66
N TYR A 167 -12.96 -2.41 -7.71
CA TYR A 167 -11.96 -3.47 -7.91
C TYR A 167 -11.98 -4.49 -6.78
N HIS A 168 -11.56 -5.71 -7.09
CA HIS A 168 -11.17 -6.69 -6.09
C HIS A 168 -10.02 -6.15 -5.25
N TYR A 169 -10.04 -6.38 -3.95
CA TYR A 169 -8.92 -6.07 -3.05
C TYR A 169 -7.94 -7.22 -3.01
N LEU A 170 -8.48 -8.44 -3.04
CA LEU A 170 -7.75 -9.70 -3.04
C LEU A 170 -8.41 -10.69 -4.00
N LYS A 171 -7.58 -11.45 -4.71
CA LYS A 171 -7.94 -12.72 -5.33
C LYS A 171 -6.91 -13.77 -4.90
N ILE A 172 -7.36 -14.82 -4.23
CA ILE A 172 -6.60 -16.06 -4.06
C ILE A 172 -7.40 -17.17 -4.73
N ASN A 173 -6.86 -17.72 -5.78
CA ASN A 173 -7.46 -18.83 -6.50
C ASN A 173 -6.70 -20.11 -6.17
N GLY A 174 -7.42 -21.22 -6.09
CA GLY A 174 -6.82 -22.50 -5.80
C GLY A 174 -7.82 -23.64 -5.78
N ARG A 175 -7.45 -24.71 -5.11
CA ARG A 175 -8.31 -25.87 -4.90
C ARG A 175 -8.09 -26.44 -3.51
N TRP A 176 -9.12 -27.05 -2.94
CA TRP A 176 -9.01 -27.80 -1.68
C TRP A 176 -9.61 -29.22 -1.85
N ILE A 177 -9.25 -30.10 -0.94
CA ILE A 177 -9.86 -31.43 -0.85
C ILE A 177 -10.97 -31.35 0.19
N ASP A 178 -12.21 -31.61 -0.24
CA ASP A 178 -13.37 -31.60 0.64
C ASP A 178 -13.45 -32.88 1.53
N GLN A 179 -14.46 -32.93 2.41
CA GLN A 179 -14.67 -34.05 3.32
C GLN A 179 -14.95 -35.40 2.60
N ALA A 180 -15.41 -35.35 1.35
CA ALA A 180 -15.62 -36.53 0.51
C ALA A 180 -14.35 -36.97 -0.23
N GLY A 181 -13.23 -36.22 -0.06
CA GLY A 181 -11.98 -36.46 -0.78
C GLY A 181 -12.00 -35.89 -2.21
N VAL A 182 -12.98 -35.05 -2.54
CA VAL A 182 -13.12 -34.47 -3.88
C VAL A 182 -12.37 -33.14 -3.94
N ARG A 183 -11.66 -32.92 -5.03
CA ARG A 183 -10.92 -31.67 -5.28
C ARG A 183 -11.85 -30.60 -5.81
N GLN A 184 -12.13 -29.60 -4.99
CA GLN A 184 -13.02 -28.47 -5.27
C GLN A 184 -12.21 -27.21 -5.62
N PRO A 185 -12.68 -26.34 -6.53
CA PRO A 185 -12.07 -25.05 -6.77
C PRO A 185 -12.44 -24.05 -5.67
N PHE A 186 -11.52 -23.14 -5.33
CA PHE A 186 -11.86 -21.95 -4.57
C PHE A 186 -11.40 -20.67 -5.27
N ASN A 187 -12.20 -19.62 -5.07
CA ASN A 187 -11.95 -18.25 -5.52
C ASN A 187 -12.26 -17.33 -4.34
N LEU A 188 -11.25 -17.08 -3.52
CA LEU A 188 -11.36 -16.19 -2.37
C LEU A 188 -11.15 -14.76 -2.85
N HIS A 189 -12.22 -14.18 -3.31
CA HIS A 189 -12.24 -12.83 -3.86
C HIS A 189 -12.90 -11.89 -2.87
N THR A 190 -12.16 -10.86 -2.43
CA THR A 190 -12.68 -9.80 -1.58
C THR A 190 -12.80 -8.48 -2.34
N GLY A 191 -13.74 -7.67 -1.94
CA GLY A 191 -14.03 -6.35 -2.49
C GLY A 191 -15.01 -5.63 -1.58
N LYS A 192 -15.86 -4.76 -2.12
CA LYS A 192 -16.92 -4.14 -1.35
C LYS A 192 -17.88 -5.19 -0.81
N ILE A 193 -18.44 -4.92 0.37
CA ILE A 193 -19.47 -5.75 1.01
C ILE A 193 -20.77 -5.00 1.11
N ALA A 194 -21.89 -5.71 1.08
CA ALA A 194 -23.22 -5.11 1.31
C ALA A 194 -23.27 -4.54 2.73
N ASP A 195 -23.76 -3.28 2.84
CA ASP A 195 -23.93 -2.57 4.09
C ASP A 195 -25.30 -1.86 4.12
N GLY A 196 -26.26 -2.51 4.74
CA GLY A 196 -27.63 -2.00 4.78
C GLY A 196 -28.24 -1.81 3.39
N SER A 197 -28.39 -0.56 2.94
CA SER A 197 -28.95 -0.21 1.64
C SER A 197 -27.91 0.01 0.53
N GLY A 198 -26.63 -0.20 0.82
CA GLY A 198 -25.52 0.07 -0.11
C GLY A 198 -24.37 -0.90 0.02
N PHE A 199 -23.18 -0.38 -0.30
CA PHE A 199 -21.94 -1.13 -0.21
C PHE A 199 -20.89 -0.30 0.52
N ALA A 200 -20.08 -0.96 1.36
CA ALA A 200 -18.97 -0.37 2.09
C ALA A 200 -17.64 -0.98 1.62
N ASP A 201 -16.57 -0.19 1.74
CA ASP A 201 -15.21 -0.69 1.53
C ASP A 201 -14.86 -1.71 2.63
N ASN A 202 -14.34 -2.87 2.21
CA ASN A 202 -13.92 -3.96 3.10
C ASN A 202 -12.39 -4.02 3.22
N THR A 203 -11.77 -2.86 3.20
CA THR A 203 -10.32 -2.66 3.35
C THR A 203 -9.88 -2.73 4.81
N PHE A 204 -8.56 -2.79 5.02
CA PHE A 204 -7.96 -2.66 6.35
C PHE A 204 -6.54 -2.08 6.24
N THR A 205 -6.10 -1.45 7.32
CA THR A 205 -4.75 -0.90 7.41
C THR A 205 -3.78 -1.92 7.97
N VAL A 206 -2.60 -2.01 7.35
CA VAL A 206 -1.44 -2.78 7.81
C VAL A 206 -0.34 -1.79 8.20
N THR A 207 0.23 -1.95 9.39
CA THR A 207 1.40 -1.19 9.84
C THR A 207 2.48 -2.17 10.28
N LEU A 208 3.64 -2.10 9.64
CA LEU A 208 4.75 -3.00 9.91
C LEU A 208 5.93 -2.21 10.47
N PRO A 209 6.55 -2.68 11.57
CA PRO A 209 7.73 -2.05 12.13
C PRO A 209 8.94 -2.26 11.20
N LEU A 210 9.77 -1.23 11.09
CA LEU A 210 11.04 -1.26 10.37
C LEU A 210 12.19 -1.17 11.39
N ASP A 211 12.97 -2.24 11.53
CA ASP A 211 14.14 -2.20 12.43
C ASP A 211 15.33 -1.55 11.70
N LYS A 212 15.84 -0.46 12.31
CA LYS A 212 17.04 0.27 11.83
C LYS A 212 17.02 0.64 10.35
N PHE A 213 15.84 0.78 9.77
CA PHE A 213 15.69 1.13 8.36
C PHE A 213 16.04 2.61 8.11
N THR A 214 16.86 2.86 7.11
CA THR A 214 17.29 4.21 6.74
C THR A 214 17.20 4.42 5.23
N VAL A 215 16.70 5.59 4.84
CA VAL A 215 16.82 6.11 3.47
C VAL A 215 18.06 7.00 3.41
N GLN A 216 19.00 6.67 2.51
CA GLN A 216 20.24 7.40 2.32
C GLN A 216 20.16 8.29 1.08
N LYS A 217 20.80 9.45 1.15
CA LYS A 217 20.88 10.39 0.02
C LYS A 217 21.37 9.72 -1.25
N GLY A 218 20.56 9.85 -2.33
CA GLY A 218 20.90 9.36 -3.66
C GLY A 218 20.96 7.85 -3.81
N LYS A 219 20.49 7.09 -2.79
CA LYS A 219 20.44 5.62 -2.85
C LYS A 219 19.00 5.13 -2.83
N THR A 220 18.80 3.90 -3.30
CA THR A 220 17.54 3.17 -3.14
C THR A 220 17.66 2.22 -1.95
N SER A 221 16.72 2.31 -1.01
CA SER A 221 16.57 1.40 0.12
C SER A 221 15.38 0.48 -0.13
N SER A 222 15.52 -0.82 0.13
CA SER A 222 14.46 -1.81 -0.12
C SER A 222 13.73 -2.18 1.16
N ILE A 223 12.41 -2.27 1.09
CA ILE A 223 11.54 -2.87 2.11
C ILE A 223 10.99 -4.16 1.51
N ASN A 224 11.24 -5.28 2.16
CA ASN A 224 10.80 -6.59 1.68
C ASN A 224 9.56 -7.03 2.48
N LEU A 225 8.42 -7.01 1.82
CA LEU A 225 7.13 -7.43 2.36
C LEU A 225 6.92 -8.92 2.06
N GLN A 226 6.58 -9.67 3.10
CA GLN A 226 6.24 -11.09 2.98
C GLN A 226 4.78 -11.30 3.33
N MET A 227 4.04 -12.00 2.47
CA MET A 227 2.68 -12.46 2.75
C MET A 227 2.71 -13.94 3.10
N ASP A 228 2.25 -14.28 4.29
CA ASP A 228 1.96 -15.68 4.65
C ASP A 228 0.51 -16.01 4.29
N VAL A 229 0.35 -16.83 3.25
CA VAL A 229 -0.98 -17.16 2.72
C VAL A 229 -1.79 -18.00 3.71
N ASN A 230 -1.15 -18.81 4.58
CA ASN A 230 -1.88 -19.63 5.53
C ASN A 230 -2.55 -18.81 6.62
N LYS A 231 -2.04 -17.63 6.91
CA LYS A 231 -2.63 -16.70 7.88
C LYS A 231 -4.00 -16.16 7.45
N TRP A 232 -4.32 -16.11 6.16
CA TRP A 232 -5.68 -15.79 5.72
C TRP A 232 -6.73 -16.75 6.27
N PHE A 233 -6.31 -17.96 6.70
CA PHE A 233 -7.20 -19.06 7.12
C PHE A 233 -7.14 -19.36 8.63
N SER A 234 -6.39 -18.60 9.44
CA SER A 234 -6.10 -19.03 10.79
C SER A 234 -6.55 -18.08 11.91
N ASP A 235 -6.11 -16.84 11.95
CA ASP A 235 -6.21 -15.97 13.12
C ASP A 235 -6.71 -14.57 12.76
N PRO A 236 -7.69 -13.99 13.49
CA PRO A 236 -8.35 -14.52 14.71
C PRO A 236 -9.44 -15.57 14.44
N TYR A 237 -9.77 -15.86 13.18
CA TYR A 237 -10.84 -16.81 12.85
C TYR A 237 -10.33 -17.93 11.96
N THR A 238 -10.68 -19.17 12.30
CA THR A 238 -10.41 -20.29 11.42
C THR A 238 -11.33 -20.25 10.20
N PHE A 239 -10.75 -20.21 9.00
CA PHE A 239 -11.48 -20.31 7.76
C PHE A 239 -11.53 -21.78 7.30
N ASP A 240 -12.73 -22.40 7.41
CA ASP A 240 -12.96 -23.76 6.93
C ASP A 240 -13.67 -23.73 5.58
N PHE A 241 -13.01 -24.25 4.55
CA PHE A 241 -13.58 -24.36 3.20
C PHE A 241 -14.85 -25.23 3.15
N ASN A 242 -15.00 -26.19 4.07
CA ASN A 242 -16.22 -27.00 4.13
C ASN A 242 -17.42 -26.24 4.75
N VAL A 243 -17.16 -25.13 5.43
CA VAL A 243 -18.20 -24.25 6.01
C VAL A 243 -18.50 -23.09 5.06
N PHE A 244 -17.47 -22.34 4.65
CA PHE A 244 -17.64 -21.13 3.82
C PHE A 244 -17.74 -21.43 2.33
N GLY A 245 -17.31 -22.63 1.90
CA GLY A 245 -17.20 -22.96 0.47
C GLY A 245 -16.03 -22.28 -0.22
N GLY A 246 -15.95 -22.44 -1.53
CA GLY A 246 -14.90 -21.89 -2.36
C GLY A 246 -15.26 -20.57 -3.06
N SER A 247 -16.48 -20.07 -2.94
CA SER A 247 -16.94 -18.84 -3.62
C SER A 247 -17.57 -17.89 -2.62
N ILE A 248 -16.88 -16.80 -2.29
CA ILE A 248 -17.21 -15.94 -1.17
C ILE A 248 -17.62 -14.51 -1.53
N MET A 249 -17.65 -14.15 -2.81
CA MET A 249 -17.91 -12.77 -3.25
C MET A 249 -19.22 -12.18 -2.69
N GLN A 250 -20.24 -13.00 -2.49
CA GLN A 250 -21.53 -12.61 -1.94
C GLN A 250 -21.70 -12.96 -0.44
N SER A 251 -20.70 -13.62 0.16
CA SER A 251 -20.73 -13.97 1.57
C SER A 251 -20.07 -12.87 2.41
N ARG A 252 -20.88 -12.00 2.99
CA ARG A 252 -20.40 -10.96 3.91
C ARG A 252 -19.59 -11.56 5.05
N GLU A 253 -20.09 -12.63 5.68
CA GLU A 253 -19.42 -13.28 6.80
C GLU A 253 -18.03 -13.79 6.42
N ALA A 254 -17.91 -14.52 5.29
CA ALA A 254 -16.62 -15.04 4.83
C ALA A 254 -15.64 -13.92 4.49
N GLN A 255 -16.10 -12.81 3.88
CA GLN A 255 -15.25 -11.66 3.59
C GLN A 255 -14.82 -10.92 4.85
N GLU A 256 -15.68 -10.79 5.86
CA GLU A 256 -15.33 -10.19 7.16
C GLU A 256 -14.32 -11.05 7.92
N VAL A 257 -14.42 -12.37 7.86
CA VAL A 257 -13.41 -13.30 8.39
C VAL A 257 -12.05 -13.08 7.71
N LEU A 258 -12.01 -13.08 6.38
CA LEU A 258 -10.75 -12.82 5.66
C LEU A 258 -10.19 -11.43 5.95
N ARG A 259 -11.03 -10.40 6.05
CA ARG A 259 -10.59 -9.06 6.44
C ARG A 259 -9.96 -9.02 7.83
N ALA A 260 -10.53 -9.74 8.79
CA ALA A 260 -10.01 -9.81 10.14
C ALA A 260 -8.66 -10.52 10.18
N ASN A 261 -8.56 -11.68 9.51
CA ASN A 261 -7.34 -12.48 9.41
C ASN A 261 -6.24 -11.74 8.61
N GLY A 262 -6.64 -10.99 7.58
CA GLY A 262 -5.73 -10.28 6.69
C GLY A 262 -4.80 -9.28 7.37
N ARG A 263 -5.14 -8.81 8.57
CA ARG A 263 -4.35 -7.83 9.32
C ARG A 263 -2.99 -8.34 9.79
N ASP A 264 -2.81 -9.64 9.85
CA ASP A 264 -1.56 -10.29 10.33
C ASP A 264 -0.83 -11.09 9.24
N VAL A 265 -1.28 -11.04 7.98
CA VAL A 265 -0.68 -11.84 6.91
C VAL A 265 0.65 -11.27 6.42
N PHE A 266 0.95 -9.99 6.68
CA PHE A 266 2.17 -9.35 6.23
C PHE A 266 3.22 -9.25 7.34
N SER A 267 4.48 -9.39 6.94
CA SER A 267 5.66 -9.15 7.76
C SER A 267 6.79 -8.52 6.93
N ILE A 268 7.83 -8.05 7.62
CA ILE A 268 9.09 -7.60 7.01
C ILE A 268 10.09 -8.76 7.03
N ALA A 269 10.77 -9.01 5.87
CA ALA A 269 11.85 -9.99 5.75
C ALA A 269 13.17 -9.47 6.31
#